data_e16333b86ec7519a3875c97c27142db7
#
_entry.id   e16333b86ec7519a3875c97c27142db7
#
_cell.length_a   1.000
_cell.length_b   1.000
_cell.length_c   1.000
_cell.angle_alpha   90.00
_cell.angle_beta   90.00
_cell.angle_gamma   90.00
#
_symmetry.space_group_name_H-M   'P 1'
#
loop_
_entity.id
_entity.type
_entity.pdbx_description
1 polymer ?
#
loop_
_entity_poly.entity_id
_entity_poly.type
_entity_poly.pdbx_seq_one_letter_code
_entity_poly.pdbx_strand_id
1 'polypeptide(L)'
;MRTINHGLKVVRRICNLAASEWMDEYGLTWMANAPKIRLLPEHDLRKPYPLSWEEQNRLFRELPTHLQKMALFAVNTGCRDGEICKLQWDWEIKIAELPKLVVFIIPSVFVKNGEERLVVCNDTARTVVEEQRGTHPTHVFSFRERPLVRMLNSAWRAARKRADLKQVRVHDLKHTFGRRLRSVGVSLEDRQDLLGHVSERITTHYSAAELQNLYKAANRVCETHNDGVTLTLLRCANSMLTKENQPHTQRASL
;
A
#
# COMPACT_ATOMS: atom_id res chain seq x y z
N MET A 1 -4.46 -12.42 18.48
CA MET A 1 -3.68 -11.45 19.31
C MET A 1 -3.94 -10.00 18.93
N ARG A 2 -3.82 -9.59 17.65
CA ARG A 2 -3.95 -8.19 17.22
C ARG A 2 -5.27 -7.51 17.61
N THR A 3 -6.41 -8.20 17.45
CA THR A 3 -7.74 -7.69 17.84
C THR A 3 -7.83 -7.45 19.35
N ILE A 4 -7.29 -8.39 20.14
CA ILE A 4 -7.25 -8.27 21.61
C ILE A 4 -6.39 -7.06 22.01
N ASN A 5 -5.20 -6.92 21.42
CA ASN A 5 -4.33 -5.77 21.66
C ASN A 5 -4.97 -4.44 21.26
N HIS A 6 -5.81 -4.44 20.21
CA HIS A 6 -6.56 -3.22 19.87
C HIS A 6 -7.54 -2.83 20.99
N GLY A 7 -8.30 -3.79 21.52
CA GLY A 7 -9.16 -3.55 22.67
C GLY A 7 -8.37 -3.08 23.90
N LEU A 8 -7.26 -3.73 24.22
CA LEU A 8 -6.39 -3.33 25.33
C LEU A 8 -5.81 -1.91 25.16
N LYS A 9 -5.46 -1.50 23.93
CA LYS A 9 -5.01 -0.12 23.63
C LYS A 9 -6.13 0.90 23.88
N VAL A 10 -7.38 0.58 23.53
CA VAL A 10 -8.53 1.45 23.79
C VAL A 10 -8.75 1.61 25.30
N VAL A 11 -8.81 0.50 26.04
CA VAL A 11 -8.97 0.54 27.52
C VAL A 11 -7.83 1.31 28.16
N ARG A 12 -6.57 1.07 27.76
CA ARG A 12 -5.41 1.81 28.25
C ARG A 12 -5.54 3.33 28.01
N ARG A 13 -6.03 3.74 26.83
CA ARG A 13 -6.25 5.15 26.52
C ARG A 13 -7.33 5.75 27.41
N ILE A 14 -8.46 5.05 27.62
CA ILE A 14 -9.54 5.50 28.50
C ILE A 14 -9.01 5.70 29.93
N CYS A 15 -8.29 4.71 30.49
CA CYS A 15 -7.71 4.83 31.82
C CYS A 15 -6.70 5.99 31.94
N ASN A 16 -5.87 6.20 30.91
CA ASN A 16 -4.93 7.31 30.90
C ASN A 16 -5.66 8.67 30.89
N LEU A 17 -6.71 8.82 30.05
CA LEU A 17 -7.53 10.03 30.00
C LEU A 17 -8.22 10.29 31.36
N ALA A 18 -8.77 9.25 31.98
CA ALA A 18 -9.40 9.34 33.29
C ALA A 18 -8.43 9.73 34.42
N ALA A 19 -7.13 9.42 34.25
CA ALA A 19 -6.10 9.76 35.23
C ALA A 19 -5.38 11.10 34.97
N SER A 20 -5.58 11.71 33.76
CA SER A 20 -4.82 12.91 33.39
C SER A 20 -5.66 14.07 32.86
N GLU A 21 -6.81 13.79 32.23
CA GLU A 21 -7.58 14.83 31.53
C GLU A 21 -9.02 14.96 32.03
N TRP A 22 -9.67 13.87 32.43
CA TRP A 22 -11.07 13.89 32.88
C TRP A 22 -11.13 14.25 34.35
N MET A 23 -11.77 15.37 34.66
CA MET A 23 -11.91 15.92 36.00
C MET A 23 -13.37 15.90 36.44
N ASP A 24 -13.59 15.79 37.72
CA ASP A 24 -14.89 16.01 38.37
C ASP A 24 -15.16 17.50 38.59
N GLU A 25 -16.29 17.83 39.22
CA GLU A 25 -16.71 19.20 39.56
C GLU A 25 -15.77 19.91 40.54
N TYR A 26 -14.91 19.16 41.25
CA TYR A 26 -13.91 19.68 42.20
C TYR A 26 -12.52 19.79 41.59
N GLY A 27 -12.36 19.49 40.31
CA GLY A 27 -11.06 19.54 39.62
C GLY A 27 -10.15 18.35 39.93
N LEU A 28 -10.69 17.24 40.47
CA LEU A 28 -9.94 16.02 40.71
C LEU A 28 -10.11 15.08 39.53
N THR A 29 -9.02 14.40 39.13
CA THR A 29 -9.08 13.38 38.06
C THR A 29 -9.92 12.17 38.48
N TRP A 30 -10.66 11.59 37.55
CA TRP A 30 -11.53 10.42 37.80
C TRP A 30 -10.78 9.21 38.36
N MET A 31 -9.49 9.14 38.09
CA MET A 31 -8.60 8.10 38.61
C MET A 31 -7.30 8.76 39.12
N ALA A 32 -6.85 8.40 40.29
CA ALA A 32 -5.57 8.88 40.80
C ALA A 32 -4.37 8.42 39.97
N ASN A 33 -4.41 7.18 39.46
CA ASN A 33 -3.36 6.61 38.60
C ASN A 33 -3.96 5.66 37.58
N ALA A 34 -3.44 5.68 36.32
CA ALA A 34 -3.83 4.74 35.31
C ALA A 34 -3.19 3.36 35.54
N PRO A 35 -3.95 2.25 35.46
CA PRO A 35 -3.41 0.90 35.61
C PRO A 35 -2.44 0.57 34.45
N LYS A 36 -1.37 -0.14 34.75
CA LYS A 36 -0.39 -0.60 33.76
C LYS A 36 -0.95 -1.76 32.95
N ILE A 37 -1.55 -1.48 31.78
CA ILE A 37 -2.08 -2.50 30.89
C ILE A 37 -0.96 -2.97 29.94
N ARG A 38 -0.54 -4.23 30.08
CA ARG A 38 0.44 -4.86 29.19
C ARG A 38 -0.26 -5.39 27.93
N LEU A 39 0.33 -5.11 26.77
CA LEU A 39 -0.12 -5.69 25.50
C LEU A 39 0.45 -7.11 25.36
N LEU A 40 -0.31 -7.99 24.71
CA LEU A 40 0.15 -9.32 24.37
C LEU A 40 1.24 -9.27 23.29
N PRO A 41 2.25 -10.14 23.34
CA PRO A 41 3.27 -10.19 22.30
C PRO A 41 2.65 -10.54 20.95
N GLU A 42 2.99 -9.79 19.92
CA GLU A 42 2.53 -10.00 18.53
C GLU A 42 3.63 -10.71 17.73
N HIS A 43 3.60 -12.04 17.68
CA HIS A 43 4.59 -12.86 16.99
C HIS A 43 4.30 -13.01 15.48
N ASP A 44 3.04 -12.81 15.05
CA ASP A 44 2.58 -13.07 13.69
C ASP A 44 2.40 -11.78 12.86
N LEU A 45 3.39 -10.89 12.87
CA LEU A 45 3.38 -9.76 11.95
C LEU A 45 3.68 -10.25 10.54
N ARG A 46 2.63 -10.37 9.73
CA ARG A 46 2.80 -10.73 8.33
C ARG A 46 3.68 -9.73 7.61
N LYS A 47 4.81 -10.21 7.08
CA LYS A 47 5.71 -9.43 6.24
C LYS A 47 5.02 -8.99 4.93
N PRO A 48 5.38 -7.84 4.35
CA PRO A 48 4.95 -7.46 3.00
C PRO A 48 5.31 -8.55 1.98
N TYR A 49 4.46 -8.69 0.96
CA TYR A 49 4.65 -9.65 -0.13
C TYR A 49 4.71 -8.92 -1.48
N PRO A 50 5.86 -8.29 -1.85
CA PRO A 50 6.03 -7.72 -3.18
C PRO A 50 5.98 -8.83 -4.23
N LEU A 51 5.22 -8.62 -5.31
CA LEU A 51 5.05 -9.59 -6.39
C LEU A 51 6.26 -9.57 -7.32
N SER A 52 6.66 -10.76 -7.80
CA SER A 52 7.49 -10.87 -8.99
C SER A 52 6.69 -10.47 -10.23
N TRP A 53 7.35 -10.30 -11.37
CA TRP A 53 6.67 -10.03 -12.64
C TRP A 53 5.79 -11.20 -13.08
N GLU A 54 6.26 -12.42 -12.89
CA GLU A 54 5.49 -13.63 -13.19
C GLU A 54 4.24 -13.75 -12.30
N GLU A 55 4.37 -13.55 -10.98
CA GLU A 55 3.24 -13.55 -10.05
C GLU A 55 2.23 -12.46 -10.39
N GLN A 56 2.71 -11.26 -10.75
CA GLN A 56 1.84 -10.18 -11.21
C GLN A 56 1.07 -10.58 -12.46
N ASN A 57 1.74 -11.13 -13.46
CA ASN A 57 1.11 -11.54 -14.72
C ASN A 57 0.06 -12.64 -14.49
N ARG A 58 0.36 -13.63 -13.64
CA ARG A 58 -0.62 -14.66 -13.26
C ARG A 58 -1.85 -14.04 -12.57
N LEU A 59 -1.62 -13.16 -11.59
CA LEU A 59 -2.72 -12.51 -10.89
C LEU A 59 -3.56 -11.65 -11.81
N PHE A 60 -2.93 -10.86 -12.67
CA PHE A 60 -3.63 -9.89 -13.52
C PHE A 60 -4.47 -10.57 -14.59
N ARG A 61 -4.05 -11.73 -15.14
CA ARG A 61 -4.85 -12.53 -16.06
C ARG A 61 -6.17 -13.01 -15.44
N GLU A 62 -6.19 -13.22 -14.13
CA GLU A 62 -7.36 -13.72 -13.41
C GLU A 62 -8.28 -12.60 -12.90
N LEU A 63 -7.81 -11.35 -12.90
CA LEU A 63 -8.60 -10.20 -12.46
C LEU A 63 -9.59 -9.79 -13.56
N PRO A 64 -10.85 -9.43 -13.20
CA PRO A 64 -11.73 -8.77 -14.15
C PRO A 64 -11.15 -7.41 -14.56
N THR A 65 -11.44 -6.97 -15.78
CA THR A 65 -10.79 -5.82 -16.44
C THR A 65 -10.72 -4.56 -15.57
N HIS A 66 -11.78 -4.21 -14.86
CA HIS A 66 -11.79 -3.03 -13.99
C HIS A 66 -10.79 -3.15 -12.82
N LEU A 67 -10.70 -4.33 -12.17
CA LEU A 67 -9.72 -4.55 -11.10
C LEU A 67 -8.30 -4.72 -11.65
N GLN A 68 -8.13 -5.26 -12.85
CA GLN A 68 -6.84 -5.35 -13.52
C GLN A 68 -6.26 -3.96 -13.78
N LYS A 69 -7.05 -3.02 -14.32
CA LYS A 69 -6.65 -1.63 -14.54
C LYS A 69 -6.28 -0.94 -13.22
N MET A 70 -7.09 -1.08 -12.18
CA MET A 70 -6.79 -0.55 -10.85
C MET A 70 -5.52 -1.16 -10.24
N ALA A 71 -5.31 -2.47 -10.41
CA ALA A 71 -4.10 -3.14 -9.94
C ALA A 71 -2.86 -2.69 -10.70
N LEU A 72 -2.97 -2.49 -12.03
CA LEU A 72 -1.89 -1.97 -12.86
C LEU A 72 -1.52 -0.53 -12.46
N PHE A 73 -2.52 0.31 -12.19
CA PHE A 73 -2.31 1.64 -11.63
C PHE A 73 -1.61 1.57 -10.26
N ALA A 74 -2.05 0.67 -9.36
CA ALA A 74 -1.47 0.51 -8.03
C ALA A 74 0.01 0.14 -8.03
N VAL A 75 0.44 -0.78 -8.92
CA VAL A 75 1.85 -1.20 -9.02
C VAL A 75 2.74 -0.22 -9.75
N ASN A 76 2.17 0.85 -10.30
CA ASN A 76 2.88 1.92 -11.03
C ASN A 76 2.81 3.30 -10.35
N THR A 77 2.02 3.44 -9.28
CA THR A 77 1.89 4.69 -8.50
C THR A 77 2.09 4.51 -7.01
N GLY A 78 2.03 3.27 -6.52
CA GLY A 78 2.09 2.98 -5.09
C GLY A 78 0.90 3.54 -4.30
N CYS A 79 -0.21 3.86 -4.94
CA CYS A 79 -1.43 4.30 -4.27
C CYS A 79 -2.03 3.19 -3.39
N ARG A 80 -2.69 3.59 -2.30
CA ARG A 80 -3.44 2.67 -1.44
C ARG A 80 -4.80 2.36 -2.06
N ASP A 81 -5.39 1.22 -1.67
CA ASP A 81 -6.73 0.78 -2.12
C ASP A 81 -7.77 1.92 -2.07
N GLY A 82 -7.91 2.58 -0.92
CA GLY A 82 -8.87 3.67 -0.76
C GLY A 82 -8.53 4.93 -1.56
N GLU A 83 -7.27 5.20 -1.84
CA GLU A 83 -6.84 6.33 -2.67
C GLU A 83 -7.23 6.08 -4.13
N ILE A 84 -7.04 4.85 -4.64
CA ILE A 84 -7.40 4.46 -6.00
C ILE A 84 -8.91 4.48 -6.20
N CYS A 85 -9.66 3.90 -5.25
CA CYS A 85 -11.12 3.82 -5.35
C CYS A 85 -11.80 5.19 -5.31
N LYS A 86 -11.18 6.17 -4.67
CA LYS A 86 -11.70 7.53 -4.52
C LYS A 86 -11.08 8.55 -5.48
N LEU A 87 -10.15 8.12 -6.36
CA LEU A 87 -9.45 9.02 -7.27
C LEU A 87 -10.45 9.72 -8.20
N GLN A 88 -10.42 11.06 -8.20
CA GLN A 88 -11.33 11.92 -8.95
C GLN A 88 -10.61 12.73 -10.00
N TRP A 89 -11.32 13.06 -11.08
CA TRP A 89 -10.79 13.90 -12.17
C TRP A 89 -10.43 15.30 -11.70
N ASP A 90 -11.19 15.88 -10.77
CA ASP A 90 -10.95 17.22 -10.21
C ASP A 90 -9.63 17.34 -9.42
N TRP A 91 -9.01 16.21 -9.09
CA TRP A 91 -7.72 16.18 -8.41
C TRP A 91 -6.54 16.13 -9.37
N GLU A 92 -6.80 16.06 -10.66
CA GLU A 92 -5.78 16.11 -11.70
C GLU A 92 -5.25 17.54 -11.87
N ILE A 93 -3.93 17.69 -11.77
CA ILE A 93 -3.24 18.96 -11.98
C ILE A 93 -2.61 18.96 -13.37
N LYS A 94 -2.95 20.01 -14.14
CA LYS A 94 -2.31 20.26 -15.44
C LYS A 94 -1.13 21.20 -15.25
N ILE A 95 0.03 20.77 -15.73
CA ILE A 95 1.27 21.52 -15.65
C ILE A 95 1.61 21.99 -17.06
N ALA A 96 1.61 23.31 -17.28
CA ALA A 96 1.78 23.88 -18.61
C ALA A 96 3.12 23.48 -19.25
N GLU A 97 4.19 23.43 -18.46
CA GLU A 97 5.54 23.06 -18.87
C GLU A 97 5.70 21.55 -19.16
N LEU A 98 4.78 20.72 -18.65
CA LEU A 98 4.83 19.26 -18.72
C LEU A 98 3.47 18.67 -19.19
N PRO A 99 3.01 18.99 -20.41
CA PRO A 99 1.64 18.67 -20.85
C PRO A 99 1.35 17.16 -20.97
N LYS A 100 2.38 16.32 -21.01
CA LYS A 100 2.24 14.86 -21.07
C LYS A 100 2.24 14.21 -19.68
N LEU A 101 2.56 14.97 -18.65
CA LEU A 101 2.61 14.44 -17.29
C LEU A 101 1.23 14.43 -16.66
N VAL A 102 0.78 13.27 -16.20
CA VAL A 102 -0.46 13.10 -15.42
C VAL A 102 -0.10 13.06 -13.95
N VAL A 103 -0.63 14.01 -13.20
CA VAL A 103 -0.39 14.19 -11.77
C VAL A 103 -1.72 14.43 -11.07
N PHE A 104 -1.90 13.79 -9.90
CA PHE A 104 -3.04 14.06 -9.02
C PHE A 104 -2.55 14.55 -7.66
N ILE A 105 -3.29 15.46 -7.05
CA ILE A 105 -3.16 15.81 -5.64
C ILE A 105 -4.41 15.32 -4.91
N ILE A 106 -4.25 14.24 -4.14
CA ILE A 106 -5.33 13.69 -3.32
C ILE A 106 -5.42 14.51 -2.05
N PRO A 107 -6.60 15.14 -1.75
CA PRO A 107 -6.76 15.96 -0.56
C PRO A 107 -6.55 15.18 0.74
N SER A 108 -6.04 15.85 1.76
CA SER A 108 -5.68 15.28 3.07
C SER A 108 -6.79 14.46 3.73
N VAL A 109 -8.04 14.87 3.59
CA VAL A 109 -9.23 14.19 4.14
C VAL A 109 -9.47 12.79 3.57
N PHE A 110 -8.88 12.48 2.41
CA PHE A 110 -8.96 11.18 1.75
C PHE A 110 -7.71 10.33 1.95
N VAL A 111 -6.67 10.88 2.58
CA VAL A 111 -5.39 10.21 2.81
C VAL A 111 -5.27 9.76 4.28
N LYS A 112 -4.80 8.52 4.50
CA LYS A 112 -4.76 7.90 5.83
C LYS A 112 -3.95 8.68 6.88
N ASN A 113 -2.91 9.38 6.46
CA ASN A 113 -2.02 10.16 7.34
C ASN A 113 -2.47 11.62 7.52
N GLY A 114 -3.58 12.05 6.88
CA GLY A 114 -4.10 13.40 7.03
C GLY A 114 -3.32 14.49 6.28
N GLU A 115 -2.39 14.10 5.40
CA GLU A 115 -1.62 15.01 4.56
C GLU A 115 -2.00 14.81 3.09
N GLU A 116 -1.93 15.87 2.29
CA GLU A 116 -2.13 15.78 0.85
C GLU A 116 -1.14 14.80 0.21
N ARG A 117 -1.60 14.08 -0.80
CA ARG A 117 -0.75 13.13 -1.50
C ARG A 117 -0.59 13.48 -2.96
N LEU A 118 0.65 13.75 -3.33
CA LEU A 118 1.07 13.81 -4.73
C LEU A 118 1.10 12.39 -5.33
N VAL A 119 0.49 12.22 -6.50
CA VAL A 119 0.54 10.99 -7.30
C VAL A 119 1.07 11.34 -8.68
N VAL A 120 2.30 10.97 -8.94
CA VAL A 120 2.93 11.10 -10.26
C VAL A 120 2.74 9.80 -11.03
N CYS A 121 2.03 9.87 -12.15
CA CYS A 121 1.80 8.71 -13.02
C CYS A 121 3.01 8.50 -13.94
N ASN A 122 3.63 7.31 -13.89
CA ASN A 122 4.56 6.89 -14.93
C ASN A 122 3.79 6.57 -16.24
N ASP A 123 4.48 6.23 -17.32
CA ASP A 123 3.85 6.01 -18.62
C ASP A 123 2.77 4.93 -18.60
N THR A 124 2.99 3.83 -17.88
CA THR A 124 2.01 2.77 -17.72
C THR A 124 0.77 3.24 -16.97
N ALA A 125 0.95 3.94 -15.84
CA ALA A 125 -0.17 4.48 -15.07
C ALA A 125 -0.92 5.57 -15.86
N ARG A 126 -0.21 6.41 -16.60
CA ARG A 126 -0.80 7.39 -17.51
C ARG A 126 -1.69 6.74 -18.55
N THR A 127 -1.21 5.71 -19.24
CA THR A 127 -2.03 4.95 -20.22
C THR A 127 -3.30 4.42 -19.58
N VAL A 128 -3.22 3.84 -18.37
CA VAL A 128 -4.39 3.37 -17.63
C VAL A 128 -5.38 4.50 -17.35
N VAL A 129 -4.91 5.67 -16.92
CA VAL A 129 -5.76 6.84 -16.67
C VAL A 129 -6.44 7.32 -17.95
N GLU A 130 -5.69 7.47 -19.05
CA GLU A 130 -6.23 7.89 -20.34
C GLU A 130 -7.33 6.93 -20.85
N GLU A 131 -7.17 5.63 -20.67
CA GLU A 131 -8.19 4.63 -21.00
C GLU A 131 -9.48 4.72 -20.14
N GLN A 132 -9.43 5.43 -19.01
CA GLN A 132 -10.59 5.65 -18.15
C GLN A 132 -11.34 6.95 -18.47
N ARG A 133 -10.77 7.85 -19.28
CA ARG A 133 -11.42 9.13 -19.62
C ARG A 133 -12.78 8.89 -20.27
N GLY A 134 -13.79 9.61 -19.79
CA GLY A 134 -15.16 9.49 -20.28
C GLY A 134 -15.95 8.27 -19.78
N THR A 135 -15.34 7.37 -18.99
CA THR A 135 -16.07 6.21 -18.44
C THR A 135 -16.97 6.57 -17.24
N HIS A 136 -16.61 7.64 -16.51
CA HIS A 136 -17.37 8.14 -15.37
C HIS A 136 -17.14 9.65 -15.20
N PRO A 137 -18.18 10.44 -14.86
CA PRO A 137 -18.07 11.90 -14.83
C PRO A 137 -17.14 12.44 -13.74
N THR A 138 -17.00 11.78 -12.61
CA THR A 138 -16.23 12.28 -11.46
C THR A 138 -15.06 11.41 -11.05
N HIS A 139 -15.14 10.09 -11.17
CA HIS A 139 -14.13 9.16 -10.68
C HIS A 139 -13.30 8.58 -11.83
N VAL A 140 -12.00 8.44 -11.61
CA VAL A 140 -11.09 7.80 -12.58
C VAL A 140 -11.42 6.31 -12.71
N PHE A 141 -11.75 5.63 -11.61
CA PHE A 141 -12.09 4.22 -11.62
C PHE A 141 -13.54 3.99 -11.18
N SER A 142 -14.28 3.29 -12.03
CA SER A 142 -15.66 2.93 -11.78
C SER A 142 -15.95 1.49 -12.25
N PHE A 143 -17.05 0.93 -11.78
CA PHE A 143 -17.59 -0.34 -12.27
C PHE A 143 -19.11 -0.23 -12.36
N ARG A 144 -19.68 -0.48 -13.55
CA ARG A 144 -21.11 -0.31 -13.84
C ARG A 144 -21.61 1.08 -13.42
N GLU A 145 -20.89 2.11 -13.87
CA GLU A 145 -21.20 3.53 -13.60
C GLU A 145 -21.19 3.93 -12.12
N ARG A 146 -20.60 3.11 -11.25
CA ARG A 146 -20.49 3.40 -9.80
C ARG A 146 -19.05 3.35 -9.35
N PRO A 147 -18.60 4.27 -8.50
CA PRO A 147 -17.31 4.19 -7.86
C PRO A 147 -17.17 2.92 -7.01
N LEU A 148 -15.99 2.33 -6.98
CA LEU A 148 -15.72 1.20 -6.11
C LEU A 148 -15.39 1.68 -4.69
N VAL A 149 -15.90 0.97 -3.68
CA VAL A 149 -15.57 1.26 -2.28
C VAL A 149 -14.19 0.69 -1.92
N ARG A 150 -13.84 -0.47 -2.51
CA ARG A 150 -12.55 -1.17 -2.29
C ARG A 150 -12.27 -2.17 -3.40
N MET A 151 -10.99 -2.38 -3.69
CA MET A 151 -10.53 -3.44 -4.61
C MET A 151 -10.62 -4.83 -3.95
N LEU A 152 -10.45 -4.92 -2.63
CA LEU A 152 -10.54 -6.19 -1.89
C LEU A 152 -11.99 -6.65 -1.76
N ASN A 153 -12.55 -7.17 -2.84
CA ASN A 153 -13.90 -7.73 -2.94
C ASN A 153 -13.88 -9.23 -3.25
N SER A 154 -15.05 -9.83 -3.56
CA SER A 154 -15.16 -11.25 -3.91
C SER A 154 -14.38 -11.61 -5.17
N ALA A 155 -14.42 -10.73 -6.19
CA ALA A 155 -13.70 -10.95 -7.45
C ALA A 155 -12.18 -10.97 -7.26
N TRP A 156 -11.63 -10.05 -6.45
CA TRP A 156 -10.21 -10.08 -6.06
C TRP A 156 -9.83 -11.38 -5.34
N ARG A 157 -10.66 -11.79 -4.38
CA ARG A 157 -10.41 -13.03 -3.61
C ARG A 157 -10.44 -14.27 -4.50
N ALA A 158 -11.38 -14.33 -5.46
CA ALA A 158 -11.46 -15.42 -6.42
C ALA A 158 -10.26 -15.43 -7.36
N ALA A 159 -9.89 -14.28 -7.93
CA ALA A 159 -8.75 -14.16 -8.84
C ALA A 159 -7.43 -14.62 -8.18
N ARG A 160 -7.09 -14.13 -6.99
CA ARG A 160 -5.87 -14.55 -6.30
C ARG A 160 -5.86 -16.03 -5.90
N LYS A 161 -7.06 -16.65 -5.70
CA LYS A 161 -7.18 -18.10 -5.48
C LYS A 161 -6.85 -18.87 -6.76
N ARG A 162 -7.39 -18.45 -7.92
CA ARG A 162 -7.10 -19.07 -9.23
C ARG A 162 -5.63 -18.90 -9.64
N ALA A 163 -5.04 -17.75 -9.35
CA ALA A 163 -3.62 -17.48 -9.60
C ALA A 163 -2.66 -18.21 -8.63
N ASP A 164 -3.19 -18.98 -7.66
CA ASP A 164 -2.44 -19.58 -6.53
C ASP A 164 -1.59 -18.58 -5.73
N LEU A 165 -2.19 -17.40 -5.50
CA LEU A 165 -1.59 -16.28 -4.76
C LEU A 165 -2.49 -15.86 -3.58
N LYS A 166 -3.04 -16.85 -2.84
CA LYS A 166 -4.01 -16.63 -1.73
C LYS A 166 -3.52 -15.64 -0.67
N GLN A 167 -2.21 -15.54 -0.47
CA GLN A 167 -1.56 -14.65 0.48
C GLN A 167 -1.49 -13.19 0.00
N VAL A 168 -1.60 -12.90 -1.31
CA VAL A 168 -1.44 -11.56 -1.85
C VAL A 168 -2.61 -10.66 -1.43
N ARG A 169 -2.30 -9.47 -0.94
CA ARG A 169 -3.27 -8.41 -0.60
C ARG A 169 -3.15 -7.27 -1.60
N VAL A 170 -4.21 -6.47 -1.71
CA VAL A 170 -4.16 -5.23 -2.50
C VAL A 170 -3.00 -4.32 -2.07
N HIS A 171 -2.74 -4.21 -0.76
CA HIS A 171 -1.63 -3.41 -0.25
C HIS A 171 -0.23 -3.89 -0.67
N ASP A 172 -0.08 -5.17 -1.02
CA ASP A 172 1.19 -5.71 -1.53
C ASP A 172 1.55 -5.14 -2.91
N LEU A 173 0.58 -4.60 -3.67
CA LEU A 173 0.83 -3.87 -4.93
C LEU A 173 1.66 -2.60 -4.68
N LYS A 174 1.32 -1.83 -3.63
CA LYS A 174 2.13 -0.68 -3.20
C LYS A 174 3.55 -1.10 -2.80
N HIS A 175 3.68 -2.20 -2.04
CA HIS A 175 4.99 -2.75 -1.69
C HIS A 175 5.77 -3.22 -2.92
N THR A 176 5.09 -3.72 -3.95
CA THR A 176 5.69 -4.11 -5.23
C THR A 176 6.31 -2.89 -5.91
N PHE A 177 5.57 -1.78 -6.03
CA PHE A 177 6.09 -0.54 -6.58
C PHE A 177 7.32 -0.04 -5.81
N GLY A 178 7.21 0.10 -4.50
CA GLY A 178 8.33 0.55 -3.65
C GLY A 178 9.57 -0.35 -3.75
N ARG A 179 9.38 -1.68 -3.90
CA ARG A 179 10.48 -2.61 -4.11
C ARG A 179 11.15 -2.41 -5.47
N ARG A 180 10.36 -2.21 -6.52
CA ARG A 180 10.86 -1.95 -7.88
C ARG A 180 11.62 -0.63 -7.96
N LEU A 181 11.09 0.46 -7.40
CA LEU A 181 11.81 1.72 -7.29
C LEU A 181 13.18 1.55 -6.63
N ARG A 182 13.23 0.76 -5.54
CA ARG A 182 14.50 0.47 -4.86
C ARG A 182 15.47 -0.34 -5.73
N SER A 183 14.97 -1.33 -6.48
CA SER A 183 15.81 -2.19 -7.32
C SER A 183 16.46 -1.45 -8.49
N VAL A 184 15.80 -0.39 -8.99
CA VAL A 184 16.33 0.47 -10.06
C VAL A 184 17.10 1.68 -9.53
N GLY A 185 17.43 1.71 -8.23
CA GLY A 185 18.29 2.71 -7.62
C GLY A 185 17.66 4.11 -7.48
N VAL A 186 16.32 4.19 -7.37
CA VAL A 186 15.66 5.47 -7.03
C VAL A 186 16.04 5.87 -5.61
N SER A 187 16.32 7.16 -5.39
CA SER A 187 16.72 7.70 -4.09
C SER A 187 15.70 7.40 -2.99
N LEU A 188 16.09 7.48 -1.74
CA LEU A 188 15.15 7.27 -0.62
C LEU A 188 14.08 8.34 -0.60
N GLU A 189 14.48 9.60 -0.84
CA GLU A 189 13.64 10.78 -0.87
C GLU A 189 12.57 10.67 -1.97
N ASP A 190 12.98 10.44 -3.22
CA ASP A 190 12.05 10.26 -4.33
C ASP A 190 11.08 9.09 -4.09
N ARG A 191 11.57 8.01 -3.46
CA ARG A 191 10.69 6.88 -3.10
C ARG A 191 9.67 7.24 -2.02
N GLN A 192 10.05 8.07 -1.05
CA GLN A 192 9.11 8.55 -0.02
C GLN A 192 8.02 9.40 -0.67
N ASP A 193 8.38 10.32 -1.55
CA ASP A 193 7.45 11.17 -2.29
C ASP A 193 6.52 10.33 -3.17
N LEU A 194 7.07 9.47 -4.04
CA LEU A 194 6.29 8.60 -4.92
C LEU A 194 5.36 7.63 -4.16
N LEU A 195 5.76 7.18 -2.96
CA LEU A 195 4.95 6.30 -2.12
C LEU A 195 3.99 7.06 -1.19
N GLY A 196 4.09 8.40 -1.10
CA GLY A 196 3.31 9.20 -0.17
C GLY A 196 3.54 8.75 1.27
N HIS A 197 4.80 8.61 1.66
CA HIS A 197 5.20 8.45 3.05
C HIS A 197 5.34 9.85 3.65
N VAL A 198 4.93 10.01 4.90
CA VAL A 198 5.18 11.24 5.64
C VAL A 198 6.69 11.44 5.68
N SER A 199 7.19 12.51 5.10
CA SER A 199 8.54 13.01 5.32
C SER A 199 8.41 14.28 6.17
N GLU A 200 9.33 14.51 7.08
CA GLU A 200 9.41 15.77 7.84
C GLU A 200 9.63 17.01 6.94
N ARG A 201 9.92 16.77 5.67
CA ARG A 201 9.99 17.79 4.63
C ARG A 201 8.62 17.95 3.99
N ILE A 202 7.77 18.77 4.61
CA ILE A 202 6.52 19.22 4.00
C ILE A 202 6.86 20.25 2.93
N THR A 203 7.18 19.76 1.74
CA THR A 203 7.21 20.63 0.57
C THR A 203 5.88 20.46 -0.14
N THR A 204 4.88 21.25 0.21
CA THR A 204 3.59 21.31 -0.50
C THR A 204 3.74 21.95 -1.89
N HIS A 205 4.93 22.42 -2.24
CA HIS A 205 5.24 23.10 -3.48
C HIS A 205 6.34 22.34 -4.23
N TYR A 206 5.94 21.62 -5.28
CA TYR A 206 6.87 20.99 -6.21
C TYR A 206 7.09 21.93 -7.41
N SER A 207 8.33 22.17 -7.76
CA SER A 207 8.68 22.82 -9.03
C SER A 207 8.42 21.85 -10.19
N ALA A 208 8.26 22.40 -11.41
CA ALA A 208 8.15 21.57 -12.62
C ALA A 208 9.37 20.65 -12.80
N ALA A 209 10.57 21.12 -12.41
CA ALA A 209 11.80 20.32 -12.47
C ALA A 209 11.77 19.12 -11.51
N GLU A 210 11.29 19.31 -10.27
CA GLU A 210 11.13 18.21 -9.30
C GLU A 210 10.11 17.18 -9.77
N LEU A 211 8.96 17.63 -10.29
CA LEU A 211 7.94 16.74 -10.86
C LEU A 211 8.49 15.95 -12.05
N GLN A 212 9.29 16.59 -12.91
CA GLN A 212 9.98 15.91 -14.01
C GLN A 212 10.98 14.85 -13.52
N ASN A 213 11.69 15.12 -12.42
CA ASN A 213 12.61 14.15 -11.81
C ASN A 213 11.85 12.96 -11.21
N LEU A 214 10.76 13.20 -10.47
CA LEU A 214 9.89 12.13 -9.93
C LEU A 214 9.28 11.28 -11.05
N TYR A 215 8.86 11.91 -12.15
CA TYR A 215 8.35 11.21 -13.32
C TYR A 215 9.42 10.30 -13.95
N LYS A 216 10.63 10.81 -14.18
CA LYS A 216 11.76 10.01 -14.67
C LYS A 216 12.07 8.85 -13.72
N ALA A 217 12.11 9.12 -12.41
CA ALA A 217 12.34 8.10 -11.40
C ALA A 217 11.26 7.00 -11.42
N ALA A 218 9.98 7.37 -11.55
CA ALA A 218 8.86 6.44 -11.64
C ALA A 218 8.90 5.61 -12.94
N ASN A 219 9.36 6.18 -14.06
CA ASN A 219 9.47 5.45 -15.34
C ASN A 219 10.57 4.40 -15.36
N ARG A 220 11.64 4.53 -14.55
CA ARG A 220 12.67 3.49 -14.45
C ARG A 220 12.12 2.11 -14.07
N VAL A 221 10.96 2.05 -13.41
CA VAL A 221 10.27 0.79 -13.10
C VAL A 221 9.67 0.14 -14.36
N CYS A 222 9.28 0.92 -15.36
CA CYS A 222 8.73 0.42 -16.63
C CYS A 222 9.83 -0.18 -17.52
N GLU A 223 11.03 0.42 -17.51
CA GLU A 223 12.17 0.00 -18.32
C GLU A 223 12.70 -1.39 -17.93
N THR A 224 12.67 -1.73 -16.64
CA THR A 224 13.15 -3.03 -16.14
C THR A 224 12.27 -4.22 -16.54
N HIS A 225 11.09 -3.99 -17.10
CA HIS A 225 10.25 -5.08 -17.63
C HIS A 225 10.88 -5.75 -18.84
N ASN A 226 11.75 -5.07 -19.58
CA ASN A 226 12.39 -5.56 -20.81
C ASN A 226 13.69 -6.33 -20.52
N ASP A 227 14.34 -6.15 -19.37
CA ASP A 227 15.69 -6.66 -19.11
C ASP A 227 15.73 -7.96 -18.31
N GLY A 228 14.59 -8.61 -18.06
CA GLY A 228 14.55 -9.94 -17.41
C GLY A 228 15.16 -10.01 -15.99
N VAL A 229 15.34 -8.85 -15.31
CA VAL A 229 15.86 -8.83 -13.93
C VAL A 229 14.82 -9.44 -12.99
N THR A 230 14.95 -10.73 -12.78
CA THR A 230 14.15 -11.48 -11.81
C THR A 230 14.55 -11.03 -10.41
N LEU A 231 13.63 -10.38 -9.70
CA LEU A 231 13.80 -10.13 -8.27
C LEU A 231 13.82 -11.49 -7.56
N THR A 232 15.02 -12.01 -7.32
CA THR A 232 15.20 -13.21 -6.51
C THR A 232 14.86 -12.84 -5.06
N LEU A 233 13.66 -13.23 -4.63
CA LEU A 233 13.26 -13.06 -3.24
C LEU A 233 14.05 -14.06 -2.40
N LEU A 234 14.87 -13.57 -1.48
CA LEU A 234 15.58 -14.36 -0.47
C LEU A 234 14.61 -15.03 0.54
N ARG A 235 13.55 -15.66 0.04
CA ARG A 235 12.54 -16.32 0.88
C ARG A 235 12.85 -17.78 1.16
N CYS A 236 13.69 -18.41 0.33
CA CYS A 236 13.88 -19.87 0.37
C CYS A 236 14.93 -20.34 1.38
N ALA A 237 15.82 -19.48 1.90
CA ALA A 237 16.89 -19.91 2.79
C ALA A 237 16.42 -20.41 4.16
N ASN A 238 15.29 -19.92 4.68
CA ASN A 238 14.83 -20.30 6.03
C ASN A 238 13.83 -21.46 6.09
N SER A 239 13.30 -21.96 4.97
CA SER A 239 12.34 -23.08 5.01
C SER A 239 13.00 -24.45 4.88
N MET A 240 14.26 -24.53 4.48
CA MET A 240 14.99 -25.79 4.39
C MET A 240 15.73 -26.18 5.69
N LEU A 241 16.02 -25.21 6.57
CA LEU A 241 16.75 -25.48 7.81
C LEU A 241 15.88 -26.08 8.94
N THR A 242 14.58 -26.15 8.79
CA THR A 242 13.67 -26.70 9.81
C THR A 242 13.26 -28.16 9.57
N LYS A 243 13.75 -28.82 8.50
CA LYS A 243 13.37 -30.22 8.21
C LYS A 243 14.43 -31.28 8.57
N GLU A 244 15.63 -30.89 8.99
CA GLU A 244 16.71 -31.86 9.24
C GLU A 244 16.98 -32.21 10.71
N ASN A 245 16.20 -31.74 11.68
CA ASN A 245 16.37 -32.10 13.09
C ASN A 245 15.11 -32.70 13.71
N GLN A 246 14.73 -33.91 13.26
CA GLN A 246 13.95 -34.83 14.11
C GLN A 246 14.84 -36.03 14.39
N PRO A 247 15.23 -36.29 15.65
CA PRO A 247 15.92 -37.51 16.00
C PRO A 247 14.95 -38.71 15.89
N HIS A 248 15.34 -39.71 15.10
CA HIS A 248 14.73 -41.03 15.09
C HIS A 248 14.84 -41.66 16.48
N THR A 249 13.76 -41.65 17.23
CA THR A 249 13.65 -42.51 18.43
C THR A 249 13.29 -43.90 17.96
N GLN A 250 14.31 -44.77 17.86
CA GLN A 250 14.11 -46.21 17.77
C GLN A 250 13.46 -46.70 19.09
N ARG A 251 12.25 -47.21 19.00
CA ARG A 251 11.70 -48.05 20.05
C ARG A 251 12.33 -49.44 19.93
N ALA A 252 13.21 -49.77 20.85
CA ALA A 252 13.58 -51.16 21.13
C ALA A 252 12.43 -51.84 21.82
N SER A 253 11.99 -52.95 21.25
CA SER A 253 11.10 -53.95 21.86
C SER A 253 11.88 -54.78 22.90
N LEU A 254 11.33 -54.93 24.07
CA LEU A 254 11.39 -56.07 24.96
C LEU A 254 10.04 -56.26 25.60
#